data_4313b171afecd8db7a58384191c2c924
#
_entry.id   4313b171afecd8db7a58384191c2c924
#
_cell.length_a   1.000
_cell.length_b   1.000
_cell.length_c   1.000
_cell.angle_alpha   90.00
_cell.angle_beta   90.00
_cell.angle_gamma   90.00
#
_symmetry.space_group_name_H-M   'P 1'
#
loop_
_entity.id
_entity.type
_entity.pdbx_description
1 polymer ?
#
loop_
_entity_poly.entity_id
_entity_poly.type
_entity_poly.pdbx_seq_one_letter_code
_entity_poly.pdbx_strand_id
1 'polypeptide(L)'
;MAGIWFDDMEVGQVIDHPIRRTVTETDNVMFTCMTHNPAQLHLDEEYMKGTEFGTRIVNSCFTLSVMVGISVNDTTLGTAIANLGWDEVRFPKPLFHGDTIRIET
;
A
#
# COMPACT_ATOMS: atom_id res chain seq x y z
N MET A 1 -21.45 -8.35 5.37
CA MET A 1 -21.11 -6.98 5.01
C MET A 1 -20.39 -6.30 6.16
N ALA A 2 -19.21 -5.81 5.92
CA ALA A 2 -18.32 -5.40 7.00
C ALA A 2 -18.08 -3.89 7.10
N GLY A 3 -18.57 -3.10 6.13
CA GLY A 3 -18.41 -1.63 6.15
C GLY A 3 -19.18 -0.98 7.28
N ILE A 4 -18.66 0.15 7.77
CA ILE A 4 -19.29 0.95 8.82
C ILE A 4 -19.75 2.29 8.23
N TRP A 5 -20.80 2.84 8.81
CA TRP A 5 -21.34 4.14 8.42
C TRP A 5 -20.63 5.26 9.18
N PHE A 6 -20.65 6.46 8.64
CA PHE A 6 -20.01 7.62 9.26
C PHE A 6 -20.41 7.82 10.72
N ASP A 7 -21.70 7.67 11.01
CA ASP A 7 -22.24 7.87 12.37
C ASP A 7 -21.73 6.84 13.40
N ASP A 8 -21.20 5.72 12.92
CA ASP A 8 -20.66 4.64 13.76
C ASP A 8 -19.14 4.75 13.95
N MET A 9 -18.50 5.72 13.30
CA MET A 9 -17.07 5.97 13.42
C MET A 9 -16.77 6.87 14.60
N GLU A 10 -15.73 6.53 15.35
CA GLU A 10 -15.30 7.30 16.53
C GLU A 10 -13.87 7.82 16.34
N VAL A 11 -13.65 9.06 16.77
CA VAL A 11 -12.29 9.64 16.77
C VAL A 11 -11.41 8.87 17.76
N GLY A 12 -10.24 8.44 17.29
CA GLY A 12 -9.30 7.66 18.09
C GLY A 12 -9.53 6.15 18.03
N GLN A 13 -10.57 5.70 17.35
CA GLN A 13 -10.78 4.27 17.10
C GLN A 13 -9.65 3.71 16.26
N VAL A 14 -9.13 2.53 16.64
CA VAL A 14 -8.12 1.81 15.87
C VAL A 14 -8.71 0.48 15.42
N ILE A 15 -8.63 0.21 14.13
CA ILE A 15 -9.06 -1.04 13.52
C ILE A 15 -7.81 -1.77 13.01
N ASP A 16 -7.53 -2.93 13.62
CA ASP A 16 -6.45 -3.81 13.17
C ASP A 16 -7.05 -4.80 12.15
N HIS A 17 -6.69 -4.60 10.88
CA HIS A 17 -7.25 -5.42 9.81
C HIS A 17 -6.64 -6.82 9.82
N PRO A 18 -7.46 -7.88 9.71
CA PRO A 18 -6.97 -9.25 9.80
C PRO A 18 -6.16 -9.71 8.59
N ILE A 19 -6.35 -9.07 7.44
CA ILE A 19 -5.65 -9.45 6.21
C ILE A 19 -4.21 -8.93 6.25
N ARG A 20 -3.26 -9.85 6.06
CA ARG A 20 -1.84 -9.56 5.91
C ARG A 20 -1.42 -9.85 4.48
N ARG A 21 -0.40 -9.15 4.01
CA ARG A 21 0.02 -9.27 2.62
C ARG A 21 1.54 -9.31 2.51
N THR A 22 2.07 -10.39 1.95
CA THR A 22 3.48 -10.44 1.54
C THR A 22 3.59 -9.84 0.15
N VAL A 23 4.46 -8.85 0.01
CA VAL A 23 4.70 -8.17 -1.27
C VAL A 23 5.69 -8.98 -2.10
N THR A 24 5.34 -9.24 -3.35
CA THR A 24 6.18 -10.00 -4.27
C THR A 24 6.86 -9.11 -5.29
N GLU A 25 7.90 -9.63 -5.93
CA GLU A 25 8.54 -8.97 -7.08
C GLU A 25 7.54 -8.70 -8.20
N THR A 26 6.67 -9.66 -8.49
CA THR A 26 5.63 -9.53 -9.51
C THR A 26 4.71 -8.36 -9.21
N ASP A 27 4.28 -8.20 -7.97
CA ASP A 27 3.43 -7.07 -7.55
C ASP A 27 4.07 -5.73 -7.93
N ASN A 28 5.33 -5.54 -7.56
CA ASN A 28 6.04 -4.29 -7.78
C ASN A 28 6.28 -4.02 -9.27
N VAL A 29 6.80 -5.00 -9.99
CA VAL A 29 7.13 -4.85 -11.41
C VAL A 29 5.87 -4.61 -12.24
N MET A 30 4.83 -5.40 -12.04
CA MET A 30 3.58 -5.24 -12.78
C MET A 30 2.91 -3.90 -12.51
N PHE A 31 2.82 -3.50 -11.25
CA PHE A 31 2.22 -2.21 -10.88
C PHE A 31 3.01 -1.04 -11.48
N THR A 32 4.33 -1.08 -11.38
CA THR A 32 5.20 -0.02 -11.89
C THR A 32 5.09 0.11 -13.40
N CYS A 33 5.09 -1.01 -14.12
CA CYS A 33 4.91 -1.03 -15.57
C CYS A 33 3.50 -0.60 -15.99
N MET A 34 2.48 -1.06 -15.27
CA MET A 34 1.08 -0.72 -15.54
C MET A 34 0.82 0.78 -15.45
N THR A 35 1.54 1.47 -14.58
CA THR A 35 1.43 2.91 -14.38
C THR A 35 2.41 3.73 -15.22
N HIS A 36 3.08 3.11 -16.19
CA HIS A 36 4.05 3.74 -17.08
C HIS A 36 5.24 4.38 -16.37
N ASN A 37 5.63 3.87 -15.21
CA ASN A 37 6.75 4.37 -14.45
C ASN A 37 8.04 3.65 -14.89
N PRO A 38 9.02 4.34 -15.53
CA PRO A 38 10.26 3.72 -16.00
C PRO A 38 11.39 3.71 -14.98
N ALA A 39 11.13 4.03 -13.71
CA ALA A 39 12.19 4.25 -12.73
C ALA A 39 12.98 2.96 -12.43
N GLN A 40 14.29 3.03 -12.63
CA GLN A 40 15.22 1.94 -12.31
C GLN A 40 15.14 1.51 -10.83
N LEU A 41 14.75 2.42 -9.98
CA LEU A 41 14.51 2.20 -8.55
C LEU A 41 13.64 0.97 -8.27
N HIS A 42 12.69 0.69 -9.14
CA HIS A 42 11.73 -0.42 -9.01
C HIS A 42 11.98 -1.56 -9.98
N LEU A 43 12.72 -1.32 -11.05
CA LEU A 43 12.79 -2.23 -12.20
C LEU A 43 14.17 -2.82 -12.48
N ASP A 44 15.24 -2.15 -12.06
CA ASP A 44 16.61 -2.50 -12.45
C ASP A 44 17.43 -2.94 -11.25
N GLU A 45 17.56 -4.26 -11.07
CA GLU A 45 18.30 -4.85 -9.95
C GLU A 45 19.80 -4.52 -10.01
N GLU A 46 20.40 -4.53 -11.19
CA GLU A 46 21.83 -4.22 -11.33
C GLU A 46 22.12 -2.76 -10.94
N TYR A 47 21.26 -1.84 -11.37
CA TYR A 47 21.35 -0.44 -10.95
C TYR A 47 21.27 -0.33 -9.42
N MET A 48 20.33 -1.03 -8.81
CA MET A 48 20.06 -0.91 -7.37
C MET A 48 21.13 -1.55 -6.49
N LYS A 49 21.91 -2.48 -7.00
CA LYS A 49 23.05 -3.06 -6.26
C LYS A 49 24.08 -2.01 -5.83
N GLY A 50 24.24 -0.94 -6.60
CA GLY A 50 25.16 0.15 -6.31
C GLY A 50 24.60 1.25 -5.41
N THR A 51 23.36 1.10 -4.92
CA THR A 51 22.70 2.08 -4.07
C THR A 51 22.71 1.67 -2.61
N GLU A 52 22.34 2.60 -1.73
CA GLU A 52 22.20 2.34 -0.29
C GLU A 52 21.19 1.25 0.03
N PHE A 53 20.20 1.01 -0.86
CA PHE A 53 19.18 -0.02 -0.67
C PHE A 53 19.65 -1.41 -1.05
N GLY A 54 20.61 -1.52 -1.97
CA GLY A 54 21.22 -2.78 -2.42
C GLY A 54 20.32 -3.66 -3.29
N THR A 55 19.05 -3.36 -3.41
CA THR A 55 18.06 -4.08 -4.23
C THR A 55 16.91 -3.15 -4.57
N ARG A 56 16.05 -3.58 -5.50
CA ARG A 56 14.88 -2.80 -5.89
C ARG A 56 13.96 -2.59 -4.71
N ILE A 57 13.41 -1.40 -4.59
CA ILE A 57 12.39 -1.08 -3.60
C ILE A 57 11.00 -1.09 -4.23
N VAL A 58 10.00 -1.35 -3.42
CA VAL A 58 8.60 -1.40 -3.85
C VAL A 58 8.10 0.02 -4.13
N ASN A 59 7.35 0.14 -5.21
CA ASN A 59 6.66 1.39 -5.58
C ASN A 59 5.68 1.78 -4.45
N SER A 60 5.88 2.96 -3.88
CA SER A 60 5.06 3.38 -2.73
C SER A 60 3.60 3.61 -3.08
N CYS A 61 3.28 3.91 -4.34
CA CYS A 61 1.88 3.96 -4.76
C CYS A 61 1.21 2.59 -4.73
N PHE A 62 1.95 1.51 -4.98
CA PHE A 62 1.47 0.16 -4.75
C PHE A 62 1.16 -0.07 -3.27
N THR A 63 2.08 0.31 -2.40
CA THR A 63 1.89 0.19 -0.95
C THR A 63 0.64 0.93 -0.49
N LEU A 64 0.46 2.17 -0.91
CA LEU A 64 -0.72 2.96 -0.60
C LEU A 64 -2.01 2.26 -1.08
N SER A 65 -1.98 1.73 -2.31
CA SER A 65 -3.14 1.02 -2.86
C SER A 65 -3.50 -0.23 -2.06
N VAL A 66 -2.51 -0.99 -1.60
CA VAL A 66 -2.73 -2.16 -0.75
C VAL A 66 -3.27 -1.75 0.62
N MET A 67 -2.75 -0.67 1.20
CA MET A 67 -3.26 -0.15 2.48
C MET A 67 -4.74 0.20 2.38
N VAL A 68 -5.12 0.96 1.37
CA VAL A 68 -6.51 1.31 1.12
C VAL A 68 -7.34 0.04 0.87
N GLY A 69 -6.86 -0.85 0.00
CA GLY A 69 -7.58 -2.07 -0.37
C GLY A 69 -7.88 -2.97 0.84
N ILE A 70 -6.89 -3.23 1.68
CA ILE A 70 -7.07 -4.06 2.88
C ILE A 70 -8.03 -3.39 3.87
N SER A 71 -7.99 -2.08 4.00
CA SER A 71 -8.85 -1.35 4.93
C SER A 71 -10.33 -1.37 4.53
N VAL A 72 -10.63 -1.53 3.25
CA VAL A 72 -11.99 -1.41 2.71
C VAL A 72 -12.98 -2.36 3.38
N ASN A 73 -12.60 -3.62 3.55
CA ASN A 73 -13.54 -4.63 4.06
C ASN A 73 -14.12 -4.26 5.43
N ASP A 74 -13.32 -3.67 6.30
CA ASP A 74 -13.71 -3.36 7.68
C ASP A 74 -14.12 -1.89 7.89
N THR A 75 -14.03 -1.07 6.87
CA THR A 75 -14.33 0.37 6.99
C THR A 75 -15.38 0.85 5.99
N THR A 76 -15.14 0.69 4.72
CA THR A 76 -15.90 1.39 3.67
C THR A 76 -16.66 0.49 2.71
N LEU A 77 -16.56 -0.83 2.87
CA LEU A 77 -17.24 -1.77 1.97
C LEU A 77 -18.75 -1.58 2.03
N GLY A 78 -19.33 -1.16 0.92
CA GLY A 78 -20.77 -0.94 0.79
C GLY A 78 -21.28 0.37 1.42
N THR A 79 -20.43 1.16 2.05
CA THR A 79 -20.82 2.41 2.72
C THR A 79 -20.18 3.66 2.13
N ALA A 80 -19.06 3.52 1.41
CA ALA A 80 -18.42 4.64 0.74
C ALA A 80 -19.02 4.91 -0.64
N ILE A 81 -19.00 6.17 -1.04
CA ILE A 81 -19.43 6.60 -2.37
C ILE A 81 -18.21 6.81 -3.27
N ALA A 82 -17.20 7.53 -2.79
CA ALA A 82 -16.01 7.87 -3.53
C ALA A 82 -14.88 8.29 -2.60
N ASN A 83 -13.64 8.16 -3.08
CA ASN A 83 -12.47 8.74 -2.44
C ASN A 83 -12.26 10.15 -2.99
N LEU A 84 -12.22 11.13 -2.12
CA LEU A 84 -12.06 12.54 -2.50
C LEU A 84 -10.61 13.03 -2.42
N GLY A 85 -9.76 12.33 -1.68
CA GLY A 85 -8.36 12.72 -1.53
C GLY A 85 -7.75 12.29 -0.21
N TRP A 86 -6.51 12.71 -0.02
CA TRP A 86 -5.74 12.53 1.21
C TRP A 86 -5.11 13.86 1.61
N ASP A 87 -5.08 14.14 2.91
CA ASP A 87 -4.43 15.34 3.42
C ASP A 87 -2.92 15.14 3.60
N GLU A 88 -2.52 13.93 4.00
CA GLU A 88 -1.13 13.62 4.24
C GLU A 88 -0.84 12.16 3.93
N VAL A 89 0.22 11.91 3.15
CA VAL A 89 0.73 10.56 2.87
C VAL A 89 2.23 10.58 3.08
N ARG A 90 2.75 9.64 3.88
CA ARG A 90 4.18 9.51 4.15
C ARG A 90 4.64 8.07 3.97
N PHE A 91 5.88 7.91 3.51
CA PHE A 91 6.54 6.62 3.34
C PHE A 91 7.89 6.65 4.08
N PRO A 92 7.89 6.51 5.40
CA PRO A 92 9.10 6.73 6.22
C PRO A 92 10.19 5.67 6.01
N LYS A 93 9.84 4.50 5.49
CA LYS A 93 10.78 3.40 5.25
C LYS A 93 10.50 2.73 3.91
N PRO A 94 11.55 2.25 3.21
CA PRO A 94 11.34 1.45 2.00
C PRO A 94 10.71 0.10 2.34
N LEU A 95 9.93 -0.41 1.41
CA LEU A 95 9.39 -1.76 1.43
C LEU A 95 10.13 -2.59 0.39
N PHE A 96 10.50 -3.81 0.73
CA PHE A 96 11.22 -4.72 -0.15
C PHE A 96 10.36 -5.92 -0.54
N HIS A 97 10.71 -6.55 -1.67
CA HIS A 97 10.11 -7.82 -2.06
C HIS A 97 10.31 -8.86 -0.94
N GLY A 98 9.26 -9.56 -0.58
CA GLY A 98 9.28 -10.54 0.49
C GLY A 98 8.83 -10.00 1.85
N ASP A 99 8.73 -8.69 2.02
CA ASP A 99 8.18 -8.11 3.25
C ASP A 99 6.69 -8.40 3.37
N THR A 100 6.25 -8.69 4.59
CA THR A 100 4.84 -8.87 4.90
C THR A 100 4.34 -7.66 5.67
N ILE A 101 3.27 -7.06 5.18
CA ILE A 101 2.65 -5.89 5.80
C ILE A 101 1.31 -6.26 6.42
N ARG A 102 0.97 -5.55 7.47
CA ARG A 102 -0.37 -5.50 8.06
C ARG A 102 -0.82 -4.06 8.14
N ILE A 103 -2.11 -3.84 8.19
CA ILE A 103 -2.70 -2.52 8.07
C ILE A 103 -3.56 -2.24 9.30
N GLU A 104 -3.43 -1.03 9.79
CA GLU A 104 -4.31 -0.47 10.82
C GLU A 104 -4.96 0.80 10.29
N THR A 105 -6.18 1.02 10.68
CA THR A 105 -6.89 2.28 10.43
C THR A 105 -7.29 2.92 11.74
#